data_829b2870bb91147a076e848dae66c52f
#
_entry.id   829b2870bb91147a076e848dae66c52f
#
_cell.length_a   1.000
_cell.length_b   1.000
_cell.length_c   1.000
_cell.angle_alpha   90.00
_cell.angle_beta   90.00
_cell.angle_gamma   90.00
#
_symmetry.space_group_name_H-M   'P 1'
#
loop_
_entity.id
_entity.type
_entity.pdbx_description
1 polymer ?
#
loop_
_entity_poly.entity_id
_entity_poly.type
_entity_poly.pdbx_seq_one_letter_code
_entity_poly.pdbx_strand_id
1 'polypeptide(L)'
;MARILLAEDDQSMREFLARALERSGHDVTAVPDGLAALNAVNERAFDLLIADIVMPGIDGIEVSRRANKVNADLRVLFITGFAAVAMSAREEMGDTKVLSKPFHLRELVDNVEAILEQEVA
;
A
#
# COMPACT_ATOMS: atom_id res chain seq x y z
N MET A 1 -9.50 3.56 -13.59
CA MET A 1 -8.06 3.76 -13.35
C MET A 1 -7.83 4.54 -12.07
N ALA A 2 -6.93 4.08 -11.23
CA ALA A 2 -6.62 4.76 -9.99
C ALA A 2 -5.14 5.14 -9.93
N ARG A 3 -4.82 6.13 -9.10
CA ARG A 3 -3.43 6.50 -8.80
C ARG A 3 -3.01 5.77 -7.54
N ILE A 4 -2.02 4.90 -7.68
CA ILE A 4 -1.54 4.04 -6.60
C ILE A 4 -0.10 4.39 -6.25
N LEU A 5 0.16 4.58 -4.96
CA LEU A 5 1.50 4.72 -4.42
C LEU A 5 1.90 3.39 -3.80
N LEU A 6 2.98 2.79 -4.30
CA LEU A 6 3.49 1.51 -3.81
C LEU A 6 4.82 1.74 -3.10
N ALA A 7 4.87 1.45 -1.81
CA ALA A 7 6.08 1.54 -1.01
C ALA A 7 6.56 0.13 -0.64
N GLU A 8 7.67 -0.29 -1.22
CA GLU A 8 8.25 -1.62 -1.05
C GLU A 8 9.77 -1.52 -1.18
N ASP A 9 10.49 -2.00 -0.16
CA ASP A 9 11.94 -1.89 -0.14
C ASP A 9 12.66 -2.94 -0.99
N ASP A 10 12.04 -4.10 -1.23
CA ASP A 10 12.61 -5.11 -2.12
C ASP A 10 12.41 -4.70 -3.57
N GLN A 11 13.49 -4.46 -4.30
CA GLN A 11 13.41 -3.97 -5.68
C GLN A 11 12.68 -4.92 -6.61
N SER A 12 12.97 -6.21 -6.54
CA SER A 12 12.33 -7.21 -7.42
C SER A 12 10.82 -7.27 -7.16
N MET A 13 10.43 -7.29 -5.90
CA MET A 13 9.03 -7.31 -5.51
C MET A 13 8.33 -6.01 -5.93
N ARG A 14 8.98 -4.88 -5.72
CA ARG A 14 8.45 -3.58 -6.10
C ARG A 14 8.15 -3.50 -7.60
N GLU A 15 9.10 -3.93 -8.43
CA GLU A 15 8.92 -3.95 -9.88
C GLU A 15 7.83 -4.91 -10.32
N PHE A 16 7.79 -6.09 -9.71
CA PHE A 16 6.81 -7.12 -10.00
C PHE A 16 5.39 -6.64 -9.71
N LEU A 17 5.19 -6.09 -8.51
CA LEU A 17 3.88 -5.58 -8.10
C LEU A 17 3.44 -4.37 -8.94
N ALA A 18 4.38 -3.47 -9.21
CA ALA A 18 4.08 -2.28 -10.02
C ALA A 18 3.59 -2.67 -11.41
N ARG A 19 4.25 -3.63 -12.06
CA ARG A 19 3.84 -4.10 -13.38
C ARG A 19 2.46 -4.73 -13.37
N ALA A 20 2.16 -5.53 -12.35
CA ALA A 20 0.87 -6.18 -12.24
C ALA A 20 -0.26 -5.14 -12.11
N LEU A 21 -0.04 -4.12 -11.30
CA LEU A 21 -1.02 -3.06 -11.09
C LEU A 21 -1.19 -2.20 -12.35
N GLU A 22 -0.09 -1.90 -13.04
CA GLU A 22 -0.14 -1.16 -14.31
C GLU A 22 -0.90 -1.93 -15.38
N ARG A 23 -0.72 -3.25 -15.45
CA ARG A 23 -1.47 -4.10 -16.37
C ARG A 23 -2.97 -4.11 -16.07
N SER A 24 -3.33 -3.86 -14.82
CA SER A 24 -4.73 -3.74 -14.41
C SER A 24 -5.31 -2.35 -14.69
N GLY A 25 -4.54 -1.47 -15.31
CA GLY A 25 -5.01 -0.16 -15.74
C GLY A 25 -4.75 0.98 -14.79
N HIS A 26 -3.94 0.77 -13.74
CA HIS A 26 -3.67 1.81 -12.76
C HIS A 26 -2.40 2.60 -13.07
N ASP A 27 -2.36 3.83 -12.59
CA ASP A 27 -1.17 4.68 -12.64
C ASP A 27 -0.40 4.47 -11.34
N VAL A 28 0.76 3.82 -11.43
CA VAL A 28 1.53 3.40 -10.25
C VAL A 28 2.80 4.22 -10.09
N THR A 29 2.98 4.78 -8.90
CA THR A 29 4.25 5.38 -8.48
C THR A 29 4.85 4.43 -7.45
N ALA A 30 5.98 3.83 -7.78
CA ALA A 30 6.65 2.87 -6.90
C ALA A 30 7.89 3.51 -6.27
N VAL A 31 8.01 3.38 -4.95
CA VAL A 31 9.08 3.99 -4.17
C VAL A 31 9.73 2.96 -3.25
N PRO A 32 11.03 3.15 -2.91
CA PRO A 32 11.76 2.10 -2.17
C PRO A 32 11.64 2.16 -0.66
N ASP A 33 11.09 3.24 -0.09
CA ASP A 33 11.04 3.39 1.36
C ASP A 33 9.96 4.38 1.79
N GLY A 34 9.80 4.51 3.10
CA GLY A 34 8.76 5.36 3.68
C GLY A 34 8.97 6.84 3.45
N LEU A 35 10.22 7.29 3.47
CA LEU A 35 10.52 8.71 3.24
C LEU A 35 10.14 9.11 1.83
N ALA A 36 10.51 8.30 0.84
CA ALA A 36 10.14 8.55 -0.55
C ALA A 36 8.62 8.53 -0.73
N ALA A 37 7.92 7.64 0.00
CA ALA A 37 6.46 7.60 -0.03
C ALA A 37 5.85 8.90 0.50
N LEU A 38 6.36 9.42 1.61
CA LEU A 38 5.86 10.67 2.20
C LEU A 38 6.13 11.85 1.28
N ASN A 39 7.29 11.89 0.63
CA ASN A 39 7.58 12.94 -0.35
C ASN A 39 6.58 12.90 -1.51
N ALA A 40 6.27 11.69 -2.00
CA ALA A 40 5.31 11.54 -3.09
C ALA A 40 3.90 12.01 -2.69
N VAL A 41 3.46 11.68 -1.49
CA VAL A 41 2.14 12.10 -0.99
C VAL A 41 2.03 13.62 -0.89
N ASN A 42 3.14 14.29 -0.56
CA ASN A 42 3.16 15.76 -0.49
C ASN A 42 3.16 16.42 -1.87
N GLU A 43 3.60 15.71 -2.89
CA GLU A 43 3.71 16.25 -4.25
C GLU A 43 2.44 16.06 -5.10
N ARG A 44 1.70 14.97 -4.85
CA ARG A 44 0.51 14.64 -5.64
C ARG A 44 -0.49 13.81 -4.83
N ALA A 45 -1.73 13.78 -5.32
CA ALA A 45 -2.79 13.01 -4.72
C ALA A 45 -2.76 11.56 -5.21
N PHE A 46 -3.05 10.62 -4.31
CA PHE A 46 -3.19 9.20 -4.62
C PHE A 46 -4.54 8.69 -4.11
N ASP A 47 -5.05 7.66 -4.75
CA ASP A 47 -6.29 7.01 -4.35
C ASP A 47 -6.03 5.87 -3.36
N LEU A 48 -4.87 5.23 -3.47
CA LEU A 48 -4.51 4.07 -2.67
C LEU A 48 -3.02 4.06 -2.38
N LEU A 49 -2.68 3.78 -1.13
CA LEU A 49 -1.31 3.46 -0.71
C LEU A 49 -1.23 1.96 -0.47
N ILE A 50 -0.29 1.29 -1.12
CA ILE A 50 0.09 -0.09 -0.83
C ILE A 50 1.46 -0.02 -0.20
N ALA A 51 1.59 -0.46 1.05
CA ALA A 51 2.84 -0.34 1.78
C ALA A 51 3.22 -1.64 2.47
N ASP A 52 4.48 -2.04 2.31
CA ASP A 52 5.05 -3.09 3.16
C ASP A 52 5.13 -2.52 4.58
N ILE A 53 4.65 -3.28 5.56
CA ILE A 53 4.68 -2.83 6.95
C ILE A 53 6.13 -2.73 7.42
N VAL A 54 6.95 -3.74 7.12
CA VAL A 54 8.33 -3.80 7.60
C VAL A 54 9.27 -3.26 6.53
N MET A 55 9.73 -2.04 6.75
CA MET A 55 10.71 -1.38 5.88
C MET A 55 11.77 -0.68 6.75
N PRO A 56 13.00 -0.54 6.25
CA PRO A 56 14.01 0.25 6.96
C PRO A 56 13.56 1.70 7.15
N GLY A 57 13.88 2.28 8.29
CA GLY A 57 13.51 3.65 8.61
C GLY A 57 12.06 3.75 9.07
N ILE A 58 11.22 4.43 8.32
CA ILE A 58 9.80 4.59 8.65
C ILE A 58 9.04 3.36 8.17
N ASP A 59 8.33 2.67 9.07
CA ASP A 59 7.54 1.50 8.69
C ASP A 59 6.24 1.89 7.97
N GLY A 60 5.58 0.89 7.36
CA GLY A 60 4.39 1.14 6.55
C GLY A 60 3.22 1.70 7.33
N ILE A 61 3.08 1.34 8.60
CA ILE A 61 1.98 1.85 9.43
C ILE A 61 2.16 3.33 9.70
N GLU A 62 3.38 3.74 10.04
CA GLU A 62 3.68 5.15 10.27
C GLU A 62 3.54 5.97 8.98
N VAL A 63 3.95 5.40 7.84
CA VAL A 63 3.75 6.04 6.53
C VAL A 63 2.26 6.30 6.30
N SER A 64 1.41 5.31 6.53
CA SER A 64 -0.03 5.46 6.33
C SER A 64 -0.62 6.52 7.25
N ARG A 65 -0.16 6.55 8.50
CA ARG A 65 -0.63 7.52 9.50
C ARG A 65 -0.32 8.95 9.05
N ARG A 66 0.92 9.19 8.63
CA ARG A 66 1.34 10.51 8.14
C ARG A 66 0.70 10.89 6.82
N ALA A 67 0.57 9.92 5.91
CA ALA A 67 -0.07 10.15 4.62
C ALA A 67 -1.55 10.52 4.79
N ASN A 68 -2.24 9.90 5.74
CA ASN A 68 -3.64 10.23 6.00
C ASN A 68 -3.84 11.63 6.60
N LYS A 69 -2.82 12.20 7.22
CA LYS A 69 -2.87 13.59 7.67
C LYS A 69 -2.86 14.57 6.51
N VAL A 70 -2.19 14.20 5.40
CA VAL A 70 -2.15 15.00 4.19
C VAL A 70 -3.40 14.77 3.34
N ASN A 71 -3.85 13.53 3.28
CA ASN A 71 -5.03 13.13 2.51
C ASN A 71 -5.86 12.13 3.33
N ALA A 72 -6.92 12.63 3.96
CA ALA A 72 -7.78 11.82 4.83
C ALA A 72 -8.54 10.73 4.07
N ASP A 73 -8.74 10.90 2.77
CA ASP A 73 -9.48 9.96 1.93
C ASP A 73 -8.60 8.86 1.33
N LEU A 74 -7.30 8.91 1.58
CA LEU A 74 -6.37 7.92 1.07
C LEU A 74 -6.67 6.55 1.67
N ARG A 75 -6.94 5.58 0.80
CA ARG A 75 -7.15 4.20 1.21
C ARG A 75 -5.81 3.51 1.34
N VAL A 76 -5.75 2.48 2.18
CA VAL A 76 -4.48 1.80 2.48
C VAL A 76 -4.65 0.29 2.41
N LEU A 77 -3.69 -0.37 1.76
CA LEU A 77 -3.52 -1.81 1.79
C LEU A 77 -2.11 -2.09 2.29
N PHE A 78 -1.99 -2.80 3.41
CA PHE A 78 -0.69 -3.21 3.91
C PHE A 78 -0.31 -4.58 3.36
N ILE A 79 0.98 -4.78 3.13
CA ILE A 79 1.54 -6.08 2.78
C ILE A 79 2.66 -6.41 3.77
N THR A 80 2.86 -7.68 4.08
CA THR A 80 3.96 -8.10 4.95
C THR A 80 4.26 -9.58 4.79
N GLY A 81 5.55 -9.95 4.93
CA GLY A 81 5.98 -11.35 4.97
C GLY A 81 5.99 -11.94 6.37
N PHE A 82 5.60 -11.18 7.39
CA PHE A 82 5.67 -11.61 8.79
C PHE A 82 4.26 -11.84 9.35
N ALA A 83 3.92 -13.10 9.60
CA ALA A 83 2.58 -13.47 10.07
C ALA A 83 2.18 -12.76 11.38
N ALA A 84 3.11 -12.67 12.33
CA ALA A 84 2.85 -12.01 13.61
C ALA A 84 2.57 -10.52 13.42
N VAL A 85 3.30 -9.88 12.51
CA VAL A 85 3.08 -8.46 12.19
C VAL A 85 1.72 -8.28 11.52
N ALA A 86 1.34 -9.19 10.62
CA ALA A 86 0.02 -9.14 9.97
C ALA A 86 -1.11 -9.25 10.99
N MET A 87 -1.00 -10.16 11.93
CA MET A 87 -2.00 -10.34 12.99
C MET A 87 -2.11 -9.10 13.87
N SER A 88 -0.98 -8.56 14.30
CA SER A 88 -0.93 -7.36 15.12
C SER A 88 -1.55 -6.16 14.40
N ALA A 89 -1.25 -5.99 13.12
CA ALA A 89 -1.79 -4.90 12.32
C ALA A 89 -3.31 -5.03 12.17
N ARG A 90 -3.82 -6.23 11.94
CA ARG A 90 -5.26 -6.47 11.85
C ARG A 90 -5.98 -6.13 13.14
N GLU A 91 -5.38 -6.45 14.28
CA GLU A 91 -5.94 -6.12 15.59
C GLU A 91 -5.96 -4.62 15.86
N GLU A 92 -4.87 -3.91 15.51
CA GLU A 92 -4.74 -2.48 15.76
C GLU A 92 -5.51 -1.61 14.78
N MET A 93 -5.55 -2.01 13.52
CA MET A 93 -6.05 -1.16 12.44
C MET A 93 -7.51 -1.43 12.07
N GLY A 94 -8.13 -2.43 12.69
CA GLY A 94 -9.54 -2.72 12.45
C GLY A 94 -9.83 -3.14 11.03
N ASP A 95 -10.58 -2.32 10.29
CA ASP A 95 -11.04 -2.63 8.93
C ASP A 95 -9.96 -2.50 7.85
N THR A 96 -8.77 -2.03 8.20
CA THR A 96 -7.69 -1.89 7.23
C THR A 96 -7.26 -3.26 6.72
N LYS A 97 -7.11 -3.38 5.41
CA LYS A 97 -6.72 -4.64 4.78
C LYS A 97 -5.22 -4.89 4.93
N VAL A 98 -4.89 -6.14 5.25
CA VAL A 98 -3.50 -6.60 5.34
C VAL A 98 -3.37 -7.89 4.53
N LEU A 99 -2.45 -7.89 3.56
CA LEU A 99 -2.20 -9.05 2.71
C LEU A 99 -0.86 -9.66 3.08
N SER A 100 -0.85 -10.95 3.45
CA SER A 100 0.35 -11.65 3.87
C SER A 100 1.08 -12.26 2.68
N LYS A 101 2.40 -12.07 2.61
CA LYS A 101 3.27 -12.74 1.64
C LYS A 101 3.53 -14.20 2.09
N PRO A 102 3.64 -15.16 1.19
CA PRO A 102 3.43 -15.03 -0.25
C PRO A 102 1.94 -15.01 -0.58
N PHE A 103 1.59 -14.27 -1.63
CA PHE A 103 0.22 -14.22 -2.12
C PHE A 103 0.24 -14.33 -3.64
N HIS A 104 -0.91 -14.71 -4.23
CA HIS A 104 -1.06 -14.71 -5.67
C HIS A 104 -1.35 -13.30 -6.16
N LEU A 105 -0.88 -12.97 -7.37
CA LEU A 105 -1.18 -11.67 -7.97
C LEU A 105 -2.67 -11.40 -8.04
N ARG A 106 -3.48 -12.45 -8.27
CA ARG A 106 -4.93 -12.29 -8.30
C ARG A 106 -5.47 -11.79 -6.97
N GLU A 107 -4.92 -12.27 -5.85
CA GLU A 107 -5.32 -11.77 -4.53
C GLU A 107 -5.03 -10.28 -4.39
N LEU A 108 -3.86 -9.85 -4.83
CA LEU A 108 -3.50 -8.43 -4.80
C LEU A 108 -4.48 -7.61 -5.63
N VAL A 109 -4.68 -8.01 -6.88
CA VAL A 109 -5.56 -7.28 -7.81
C VAL A 109 -6.99 -7.24 -7.27
N ASP A 110 -7.50 -8.36 -6.79
CA ASP A 110 -8.86 -8.44 -6.25
C ASP A 110 -9.03 -7.55 -5.01
N ASN A 111 -8.03 -7.54 -4.12
CA ASN A 111 -8.06 -6.66 -2.94
C ASN A 111 -8.03 -5.19 -3.34
N VAL A 112 -7.19 -4.84 -4.30
CA VAL A 112 -7.10 -3.47 -4.79
C VAL A 112 -8.44 -3.02 -5.38
N GLU A 113 -9.03 -3.84 -6.25
CA GLU A 113 -10.32 -3.51 -6.85
C GLU A 113 -11.42 -3.36 -5.79
N ALA A 114 -11.46 -4.26 -4.82
CA ALA A 114 -12.44 -4.21 -3.75
C ALA A 114 -12.30 -2.93 -2.91
N ILE A 115 -11.07 -2.53 -2.59
CA ILE A 115 -10.80 -1.32 -1.83
C ILE A 115 -11.22 -0.07 -2.62
N LEU A 116 -10.88 -0.03 -3.91
CA LEU A 116 -11.18 1.11 -4.77
C LEU A 116 -12.67 1.26 -5.05
N GLU A 117 -13.43 0.18 -4.99
CA GLU A 117 -14.88 0.20 -5.18
C GLU A 117 -15.64 0.70 -3.95
N GLN A 118 -15.00 0.72 -2.77
CA GLN A 118 -15.65 1.20 -1.55
C GLN A 118 -15.88 2.69 -1.65
N GLU A 119 -17.10 3.11 -1.30
CA GLU A 119 -17.40 4.53 -1.22
C GLU A 119 -16.76 5.12 0.04
N VAL A 120 -16.22 6.32 -0.11
CA VAL A 120 -15.72 7.10 1.03
C VAL A 120 -16.94 7.73 1.70
N ALA A 121 -17.24 7.24 2.89
CA ALA A 121 -18.41 7.73 3.64
C ALA A 121 -18.19 9.14 4.18
#